data_74d912a35d4e25224a1f88caa1176c35
#
_entry.id   74d912a35d4e25224a1f88caa1176c35
#
_cell.length_a   1.000
_cell.length_b   1.000
_cell.length_c   1.000
_cell.angle_alpha   90.00
_cell.angle_beta   90.00
_cell.angle_gamma   90.00
#
_symmetry.space_group_name_H-M   'P 1'
#
loop_
_entity.id
_entity.type
_entity.pdbx_description
1 polymer ?
#
loop_
_entity_poly.entity_id
_entity_poly.type
_entity_poly.pdbx_seq_one_letter_code
_entity_poly.pdbx_strand_id
1 'polypeptide(L)'
;MRGLRNIYNLGVKELRSLLGDKAMLALIVFAFTVSVYSSATVMPGSLHLAPIAVADMDKSQLSSRIINAFYRPWFLEPELITADEMDAGLDAGRYTFAINIPPNFQRDVLAGRQPEVQVNVDATRMSQAFTGNGYIQNIISGEVNSFIARYRDNSVLPVELAIRMRFNPNLEQERFGAVMAIINNITMLAIVLTGSALIREREHGTIEHLLVMPVTPFEIMMAKIWSMGLVVLVVSDLSLVLMVQGMLQVPIEGSILLFMLGVALSLFATTSIGIFMGTLARSMPQLGLLMILVLLPLQMLSGGSTPRESMPQLVQDIMLTMPTTHFVSLAQAILYRGASFSIVWPQFLTLLAIGAVFFTIALLRFRKTIGQMA
;
A
#
# COMPACT_ATOMS: atom_id res chain seq x y z
N MET A 1 -3.93 -29.29 -31.39
CA MET A 1 -2.63 -28.61 -31.63
C MET A 1 -2.75 -27.25 -32.33
N ARG A 2 -3.71 -26.99 -33.25
CA ARG A 2 -3.88 -25.64 -33.88
C ARG A 2 -4.15 -24.52 -32.87
N GLY A 3 -5.06 -24.71 -31.92
CA GLY A 3 -5.42 -23.65 -30.96
C GLY A 3 -4.28 -23.18 -30.07
N LEU A 4 -3.47 -24.09 -29.54
CA LEU A 4 -2.29 -23.70 -28.71
C LEU A 4 -1.26 -22.90 -29.53
N ARG A 5 -1.06 -23.28 -30.82
CA ARG A 5 -0.17 -22.53 -31.71
C ARG A 5 -0.72 -21.14 -32.01
N ASN A 6 -2.04 -21.01 -32.19
CA ASN A 6 -2.68 -19.71 -32.37
C ASN A 6 -2.50 -18.83 -31.14
N ILE A 7 -2.76 -19.34 -29.93
CA ILE A 7 -2.57 -18.63 -28.67
C ILE A 7 -1.12 -18.14 -28.51
N TYR A 8 -0.14 -19.03 -28.81
CA TYR A 8 1.27 -18.68 -28.75
C TYR A 8 1.64 -17.57 -29.75
N ASN A 9 1.29 -17.75 -31.03
CA ASN A 9 1.63 -16.80 -32.09
C ASN A 9 0.98 -15.42 -31.87
N LEU A 10 -0.28 -15.40 -31.46
CA LEU A 10 -0.98 -14.15 -31.11
C LEU A 10 -0.33 -13.48 -29.91
N GLY A 11 0.04 -14.23 -28.88
CA GLY A 11 0.72 -13.65 -27.71
C GLY A 11 2.10 -13.08 -28.03
N VAL A 12 2.88 -13.75 -28.89
CA VAL A 12 4.16 -13.20 -29.37
C VAL A 12 3.94 -11.91 -30.18
N LYS A 13 2.86 -11.85 -30.99
CA LYS A 13 2.46 -10.60 -31.67
C LYS A 13 2.17 -9.49 -30.66
N GLU A 14 1.42 -9.79 -29.60
CA GLU A 14 1.13 -8.80 -28.53
C GLU A 14 2.41 -8.31 -27.85
N LEU A 15 3.35 -9.20 -27.51
CA LEU A 15 4.65 -8.83 -26.92
C LEU A 15 5.44 -7.90 -27.85
N ARG A 16 5.49 -8.21 -29.16
CA ARG A 16 6.17 -7.34 -30.15
C ARG A 16 5.47 -5.98 -30.28
N SER A 17 4.15 -5.96 -30.25
CA SER A 17 3.37 -4.71 -30.27
C SER A 17 3.65 -3.84 -29.03
N LEU A 18 3.76 -4.47 -27.86
CA LEU A 18 4.11 -3.77 -26.60
C LEU A 18 5.54 -3.20 -26.65
N LEU A 19 6.51 -3.96 -27.18
CA LEU A 19 7.89 -3.49 -27.34
C LEU A 19 8.01 -2.29 -28.30
N GLY A 20 7.07 -2.13 -29.24
CA GLY A 20 6.97 -0.95 -30.10
C GLY A 20 6.31 0.27 -29.44
N ASP A 21 5.62 0.08 -28.31
CA ASP A 21 4.89 1.14 -27.62
C ASP A 21 5.76 1.78 -26.52
N LYS A 22 6.46 2.84 -26.89
CA LYS A 22 7.37 3.56 -25.97
C LYS A 22 6.67 4.10 -24.72
N ALA A 23 5.41 4.53 -24.85
CA ALA A 23 4.65 5.07 -23.73
C ALA A 23 4.32 3.99 -22.69
N MET A 24 3.87 2.81 -23.16
CA MET A 24 3.60 1.67 -22.27
C MET A 24 4.87 1.12 -21.63
N LEU A 25 5.98 1.08 -22.35
CA LEU A 25 7.27 0.69 -21.77
C LEU A 25 7.74 1.68 -20.71
N ALA A 26 7.62 2.98 -20.97
CA ALA A 26 7.94 4.00 -19.98
C ALA A 26 7.07 3.89 -18.72
N LEU A 27 5.76 3.60 -18.89
CA LEU A 27 4.83 3.38 -17.77
C LEU A 27 5.24 2.15 -16.94
N ILE A 28 5.61 1.04 -17.58
CA ILE A 28 6.06 -0.18 -16.89
C ILE A 28 7.33 0.10 -16.07
N VAL A 29 8.33 0.73 -16.70
CA VAL A 29 9.58 1.09 -16.01
C VAL A 29 9.31 2.03 -14.85
N PHE A 30 8.54 3.09 -15.06
CA PHE A 30 8.16 4.02 -14.01
C PHE A 30 7.46 3.33 -12.84
N ALA A 31 6.47 2.48 -13.12
CA ALA A 31 5.68 1.81 -12.10
C ALA A 31 6.53 0.89 -11.20
N PHE A 32 7.45 0.13 -11.79
CA PHE A 32 8.26 -0.84 -11.04
C PHE A 32 9.62 -0.32 -10.56
N THR A 33 9.96 0.93 -10.83
CA THR A 33 11.17 1.58 -10.31
C THR A 33 10.84 2.82 -9.49
N VAL A 34 10.51 3.95 -10.14
CA VAL A 34 10.29 5.24 -9.49
C VAL A 34 9.10 5.19 -8.52
N SER A 35 7.98 4.57 -8.93
CA SER A 35 6.78 4.47 -8.08
C SER A 35 7.05 3.62 -6.82
N VAL A 36 7.77 2.50 -6.95
CA VAL A 36 8.14 1.63 -5.81
C VAL A 36 9.06 2.36 -4.85
N TYR A 37 10.11 3.01 -5.37
CA TYR A 37 11.03 3.81 -4.58
C TYR A 37 10.34 4.97 -3.86
N SER A 38 9.52 5.71 -4.58
CA SER A 38 8.76 6.85 -4.02
C SER A 38 7.80 6.40 -2.93
N SER A 39 7.07 5.29 -3.14
CA SER A 39 6.13 4.76 -2.14
C SER A 39 6.82 4.27 -0.86
N ALA A 40 8.08 3.83 -0.98
CA ALA A 40 8.87 3.46 0.17
C ALA A 40 9.39 4.66 0.97
N THR A 41 9.83 5.72 0.27
CA THR A 41 10.63 6.79 0.88
C THR A 41 9.87 8.08 1.15
N VAL A 42 8.79 8.37 0.38
CA VAL A 42 8.07 9.66 0.46
C VAL A 42 7.07 9.72 1.60
N MET A 43 6.52 8.59 2.05
CA MET A 43 5.62 8.57 3.21
C MET A 43 6.36 8.04 4.44
N PRO A 44 6.91 8.90 5.30
CA PRO A 44 7.45 8.44 6.58
C PRO A 44 6.29 7.94 7.45
N GLY A 45 6.23 6.63 7.69
CA GLY A 45 5.27 6.02 8.61
C GLY A 45 5.68 6.12 10.05
N SER A 46 6.87 6.61 10.31
CA SER A 46 7.36 7.02 11.61
C SER A 46 7.37 8.54 11.70
N LEU A 47 7.18 9.04 12.89
CA LEU A 47 7.34 10.46 13.15
C LEU A 47 8.77 10.87 12.78
N HIS A 48 8.93 11.87 11.92
CA HIS A 48 10.24 12.33 11.50
C HIS A 48 10.31 13.85 11.49
N LEU A 49 11.23 14.39 12.31
CA LEU A 49 11.48 15.82 12.44
C LEU A 49 10.19 16.65 12.66
N ALA A 50 9.28 16.15 13.50
CA ALA A 50 8.03 16.87 13.78
C ALA A 50 8.31 18.15 14.56
N PRO A 51 7.82 19.31 14.09
CA PRO A 51 7.94 20.56 14.84
C PRO A 51 7.15 20.50 16.14
N ILE A 52 7.82 20.73 17.27
CA ILE A 52 7.24 20.69 18.60
C ILE A 52 7.58 21.97 19.36
N ALA A 53 6.61 22.50 20.10
CA ALA A 53 6.79 23.61 21.02
C ALA A 53 6.38 23.20 22.44
N VAL A 54 7.02 23.80 23.44
CA VAL A 54 6.72 23.53 24.86
C VAL A 54 6.57 24.82 25.64
N ALA A 55 5.42 24.98 26.27
CA ALA A 55 5.18 26.03 27.29
C ALA A 55 5.49 25.40 28.65
N ASP A 56 6.67 25.66 29.19
CA ASP A 56 7.09 25.18 30.51
C ASP A 56 6.79 26.20 31.57
N MET A 57 5.68 26.02 32.32
CA MET A 57 5.30 26.87 33.45
C MET A 57 5.85 26.37 34.78
N ASP A 58 6.41 25.13 34.82
CA ASP A 58 6.96 24.54 36.06
C ASP A 58 8.44 24.88 36.27
N LYS A 59 9.21 24.93 35.16
CA LYS A 59 10.66 25.22 35.15
C LYS A 59 11.44 24.35 36.13
N SER A 60 11.04 23.11 36.27
CA SER A 60 11.61 22.14 37.22
C SER A 60 12.63 21.22 36.56
N GLN A 61 13.26 20.36 37.38
CA GLN A 61 14.13 19.30 36.85
C GLN A 61 13.35 18.28 36.04
N LEU A 62 12.11 17.97 36.43
CA LEU A 62 11.29 17.01 35.69
C LEU A 62 10.81 17.58 34.35
N SER A 63 10.36 18.86 34.31
CA SER A 63 9.97 19.51 33.07
C SER A 63 11.14 19.59 32.08
N SER A 64 12.33 19.96 32.56
CA SER A 64 13.54 20.00 31.75
C SER A 64 13.91 18.62 31.17
N ARG A 65 13.74 17.53 31.92
CA ARG A 65 13.96 16.17 31.44
C ARG A 65 13.00 15.80 30.33
N ILE A 66 11.71 16.10 30.51
CA ILE A 66 10.68 15.86 29.50
C ILE A 66 11.02 16.61 28.20
N ILE A 67 11.37 17.91 28.31
CA ILE A 67 11.74 18.72 27.14
C ILE A 67 12.94 18.11 26.39
N ASN A 68 13.99 17.73 27.12
CA ASN A 68 15.20 17.14 26.53
C ASN A 68 15.00 15.72 25.98
N ALA A 69 13.90 15.04 26.31
CA ALA A 69 13.56 13.74 25.78
C ALA A 69 12.96 13.80 24.36
N PHE A 70 12.55 14.98 23.90
CA PHE A 70 12.12 15.21 22.52
C PHE A 70 13.33 15.53 21.65
N TYR A 71 13.86 14.54 20.93
CA TYR A 71 15.06 14.67 20.12
C TYR A 71 14.94 13.98 18.74
N ARG A 72 15.90 14.28 17.89
CA ARG A 72 15.98 13.65 16.56
C ARG A 72 16.18 12.13 16.68
N PRO A 73 15.63 11.33 15.74
CA PRO A 73 15.03 11.74 14.47
C PRO A 73 13.54 12.07 14.53
N TRP A 74 12.86 11.88 15.65
CA TRP A 74 11.39 11.98 15.74
C TRP A 74 10.90 13.41 15.79
N PHE A 75 11.54 14.26 16.63
CA PHE A 75 11.15 15.65 16.79
C PHE A 75 12.29 16.59 16.39
N LEU A 76 11.95 17.80 15.96
CA LEU A 76 12.87 18.92 15.96
C LEU A 76 13.17 19.32 17.41
N GLU A 77 14.23 20.10 17.62
CA GLU A 77 14.52 20.67 18.92
C GLU A 77 13.31 21.48 19.41
N PRO A 78 12.79 21.20 20.63
CA PRO A 78 11.61 21.86 21.14
C PRO A 78 11.79 23.37 21.24
N GLU A 79 10.88 24.14 20.68
CA GLU A 79 10.85 25.59 20.83
C GLU A 79 10.13 25.94 22.13
N LEU A 80 10.81 26.70 23.02
CA LEU A 80 10.22 27.18 24.28
C LEU A 80 9.37 28.41 23.98
N ILE A 81 8.09 28.32 24.30
CA ILE A 81 7.09 29.36 24.07
C ILE A 81 6.29 29.67 25.34
N THR A 82 5.52 30.73 25.33
CA THR A 82 4.52 30.99 26.34
C THR A 82 3.20 30.27 26.06
N ALA A 83 2.37 30.06 27.08
CA ALA A 83 1.08 29.41 26.87
C ALA A 83 0.16 30.19 25.91
N ASP A 84 0.25 31.51 25.89
CA ASP A 84 -0.54 32.38 25.02
C ASP A 84 -0.11 32.30 23.54
N GLU A 85 1.13 31.86 23.25
CA GLU A 85 1.66 31.71 21.90
C GLU A 85 1.32 30.36 21.26
N MET A 86 0.81 29.40 22.03
CA MET A 86 0.54 28.04 21.57
C MET A 86 -0.46 28.02 20.40
N ASP A 87 -1.63 28.63 20.60
CA ASP A 87 -2.69 28.60 19.58
C ASP A 87 -2.29 29.39 18.34
N ALA A 88 -1.68 30.56 18.51
CA ALA A 88 -1.19 31.36 17.39
C ALA A 88 -0.10 30.63 16.58
N GLY A 89 0.73 29.83 17.24
CA GLY A 89 1.76 29.01 16.58
C GLY A 89 1.18 27.82 15.81
N LEU A 90 0.16 27.17 16.37
CA LEU A 90 -0.57 26.09 15.70
C LEU A 90 -1.38 26.63 14.49
N ASP A 91 -2.10 27.72 14.68
CA ASP A 91 -2.88 28.39 13.61
C ASP A 91 -1.98 28.83 12.44
N ALA A 92 -0.77 29.27 12.76
CA ALA A 92 0.23 29.62 11.74
C ALA A 92 0.95 28.40 11.12
N GLY A 93 0.64 27.17 11.57
CA GLY A 93 1.27 25.93 11.10
C GLY A 93 2.77 25.81 11.44
N ARG A 94 3.27 26.56 12.42
CA ARG A 94 4.69 26.49 12.84
C ARG A 94 4.99 25.19 13.57
N TYR A 95 4.06 24.71 14.38
CA TYR A 95 4.19 23.50 15.17
C TYR A 95 3.18 22.45 14.74
N THR A 96 3.55 21.17 14.86
CA THR A 96 2.60 20.04 14.77
C THR A 96 2.07 19.70 16.17
N PHE A 97 2.91 19.90 17.18
CA PHE A 97 2.58 19.63 18.58
C PHE A 97 2.97 20.83 19.45
N ALA A 98 2.09 21.18 20.38
CA ALA A 98 2.38 22.16 21.42
C ALA A 98 1.99 21.58 22.78
N ILE A 99 2.96 21.50 23.68
CA ILE A 99 2.82 20.89 25.01
C ILE A 99 2.80 22.00 26.07
N ASN A 100 1.84 21.94 26.98
CA ASN A 100 1.78 22.84 28.15
C ASN A 100 2.02 22.04 29.40
N ILE A 101 3.12 22.31 30.09
CA ILE A 101 3.45 21.75 31.40
C ILE A 101 2.99 22.72 32.49
N PRO A 102 2.01 22.36 33.34
CA PRO A 102 1.41 23.27 34.32
C PRO A 102 2.37 23.63 35.44
N PRO A 103 2.14 24.74 36.16
CA PRO A 103 2.95 25.12 37.30
C PRO A 103 2.81 24.10 38.45
N ASN A 104 3.88 23.90 39.20
CA ASN A 104 3.99 22.92 40.29
C ASN A 104 3.89 21.44 39.84
N PHE A 105 4.10 21.16 38.57
CA PHE A 105 4.00 19.79 37.97
C PHE A 105 4.86 18.78 38.74
N GLN A 106 6.16 19.04 38.91
CA GLN A 106 7.06 18.16 39.65
C GLN A 106 6.63 17.93 41.10
N ARG A 107 6.22 18.98 41.78
CA ARG A 107 5.75 18.89 43.18
C ARG A 107 4.53 17.98 43.30
N ASP A 108 3.58 18.11 42.38
CA ASP A 108 2.33 17.37 42.40
C ASP A 108 2.54 15.89 42.02
N VAL A 109 3.44 15.64 41.08
CA VAL A 109 3.89 14.27 40.75
C VAL A 109 4.55 13.60 41.97
N LEU A 110 5.47 14.25 42.63
CA LEU A 110 6.13 13.71 43.85
C LEU A 110 5.16 13.51 45.01
N ALA A 111 4.14 14.34 45.12
CA ALA A 111 3.07 14.21 46.13
C ALA A 111 2.08 13.08 45.80
N GLY A 112 2.24 12.38 44.66
CA GLY A 112 1.34 11.31 44.19
C GLY A 112 0.02 11.82 43.62
N ARG A 113 -0.06 13.10 43.30
CA ARG A 113 -1.16 13.69 42.53
C ARG A 113 -0.96 13.39 41.06
N GLN A 114 -2.02 13.51 40.28
CA GLN A 114 -2.02 13.30 38.82
C GLN A 114 -2.24 14.64 38.10
N PRO A 115 -1.21 15.49 37.97
CA PRO A 115 -1.34 16.73 37.23
C PRO A 115 -1.53 16.44 35.74
N GLU A 116 -2.35 17.23 35.05
CA GLU A 116 -2.62 17.11 33.65
C GLU A 116 -1.59 17.88 32.82
N VAL A 117 -0.98 17.21 31.81
CA VAL A 117 -0.18 17.86 30.78
C VAL A 117 -1.04 17.99 29.54
N GLN A 118 -1.26 19.21 29.09
CA GLN A 118 -2.04 19.48 27.89
C GLN A 118 -1.15 19.31 26.64
N VAL A 119 -1.64 18.55 25.65
CA VAL A 119 -0.99 18.40 24.35
C VAL A 119 -1.97 18.86 23.27
N ASN A 120 -1.67 19.97 22.63
CA ASN A 120 -2.41 20.48 21.48
C ASN A 120 -1.76 19.95 20.21
N VAL A 121 -2.56 19.44 19.29
CA VAL A 121 -2.10 18.76 18.06
C VAL A 121 -2.73 19.38 16.84
N ASP A 122 -1.93 19.76 15.85
CA ASP A 122 -2.41 20.16 14.55
C ASP A 122 -2.91 18.92 13.77
N ALA A 123 -4.22 18.67 13.86
CA ALA A 123 -4.85 17.53 13.21
C ALA A 123 -4.91 17.64 11.67
N THR A 124 -4.54 18.76 11.07
CA THR A 124 -4.45 18.90 9.60
C THR A 124 -3.28 18.07 9.04
N ARG A 125 -2.25 17.83 9.85
CA ARG A 125 -1.10 16.96 9.55
C ARG A 125 -1.35 15.52 10.03
N MET A 126 -2.43 14.90 9.55
CA MET A 126 -3.01 13.64 10.09
C MET A 126 -1.99 12.53 10.37
N SER A 127 -1.05 12.25 9.44
CA SER A 127 -0.08 11.16 9.62
C SER A 127 0.88 11.41 10.79
N GLN A 128 1.38 12.63 10.92
CA GLN A 128 2.26 13.02 12.02
C GLN A 128 1.49 13.14 13.33
N ALA A 129 0.29 13.73 13.31
CA ALA A 129 -0.56 13.93 14.48
C ALA A 129 -0.93 12.61 15.14
N PHE A 130 -1.36 11.62 14.38
CA PHE A 130 -1.76 10.32 14.89
C PHE A 130 -0.58 9.54 15.49
N THR A 131 0.53 9.47 14.78
CA THR A 131 1.72 8.76 15.23
C THR A 131 2.40 9.47 16.41
N GLY A 132 2.55 10.80 16.31
CA GLY A 132 3.25 11.61 17.31
C GLY A 132 2.59 11.66 18.66
N ASN A 133 1.25 11.60 18.73
CA ASN A 133 0.55 11.56 20.02
C ASN A 133 0.98 10.36 20.87
N GLY A 134 1.09 9.17 20.27
CA GLY A 134 1.58 7.98 20.95
C GLY A 134 3.04 8.13 21.43
N TYR A 135 3.91 8.74 20.62
CA TYR A 135 5.31 9.01 21.00
C TYR A 135 5.37 9.98 22.18
N ILE A 136 4.62 11.08 22.13
CA ILE A 136 4.57 12.08 23.20
C ILE A 136 4.10 11.46 24.52
N GLN A 137 3.02 10.69 24.51
CA GLN A 137 2.52 10.01 25.71
C GLN A 137 3.56 9.06 26.29
N ASN A 138 4.22 8.25 25.47
CA ASN A 138 5.25 7.31 25.92
C ASN A 138 6.47 8.04 26.50
N ILE A 139 6.92 9.13 25.88
CA ILE A 139 8.06 9.92 26.36
C ILE A 139 7.72 10.55 27.71
N ILE A 140 6.61 11.25 27.81
CA ILE A 140 6.21 11.93 29.06
C ILE A 140 6.03 10.90 30.18
N SER A 141 5.28 9.82 29.94
CA SER A 141 5.05 8.77 30.94
C SER A 141 6.35 8.08 31.35
N GLY A 142 7.25 7.80 30.40
CA GLY A 142 8.54 7.20 30.64
C GLY A 142 9.44 8.08 31.53
N GLU A 143 9.53 9.38 31.23
CA GLU A 143 10.33 10.30 32.01
C GLU A 143 9.75 10.54 33.43
N VAL A 144 8.43 10.64 33.55
CA VAL A 144 7.75 10.77 34.86
C VAL A 144 7.99 9.50 35.69
N ASN A 145 7.79 8.30 35.14
CA ASN A 145 8.01 7.05 35.85
C ASN A 145 9.48 6.88 36.27
N SER A 146 10.41 7.19 35.37
CA SER A 146 11.85 7.13 35.67
C SER A 146 12.28 8.12 36.74
N PHE A 147 11.63 9.29 36.77
CA PHE A 147 11.88 10.29 37.80
C PHE A 147 11.34 9.86 39.17
N ILE A 148 10.11 9.33 39.22
CA ILE A 148 9.51 8.81 40.47
C ILE A 148 10.32 7.64 41.00
N ALA A 149 10.76 6.70 40.14
CA ALA A 149 11.56 5.55 40.56
C ALA A 149 12.90 5.94 41.21
N ARG A 150 13.51 7.05 40.82
CA ARG A 150 14.73 7.60 41.47
C ARG A 150 14.48 8.20 42.85
N TYR A 151 13.27 8.73 43.09
CA TYR A 151 12.91 9.39 44.33
C TYR A 151 12.15 8.51 45.34
N ARG A 152 11.56 7.41 44.86
CA ARG A 152 10.90 6.39 45.67
C ARG A 152 11.69 5.10 45.59
N ASP A 153 12.58 4.88 46.54
CA ASP A 153 13.24 3.59 46.74
C ASP A 153 12.14 2.51 46.91
N ASN A 154 11.94 1.61 45.94
CA ASN A 154 10.96 0.51 45.96
C ASN A 154 9.60 0.69 45.27
N SER A 155 9.45 1.40 44.20
CA SER A 155 8.28 1.19 43.35
C SER A 155 8.59 0.14 42.26
N VAL A 156 8.60 -1.14 42.63
CA VAL A 156 8.47 -2.21 41.64
C VAL A 156 7.10 -2.07 41.02
N LEU A 157 7.04 -1.74 39.72
CA LEU A 157 5.77 -1.80 38.97
C LEU A 157 5.22 -3.21 39.10
N PRO A 158 3.96 -3.39 39.52
CA PRO A 158 3.39 -4.73 39.75
C PRO A 158 3.28 -5.58 38.47
N VAL A 159 3.49 -4.98 37.30
CA VAL A 159 3.49 -5.66 36.00
C VAL A 159 4.52 -4.99 35.09
N GLU A 160 5.46 -5.79 34.58
CA GLU A 160 6.37 -5.37 33.51
C GLU A 160 5.76 -5.73 32.16
N LEU A 161 5.51 -4.72 31.32
CA LEU A 161 4.95 -4.93 29.97
C LEU A 161 6.09 -5.23 29.00
N ALA A 162 6.29 -6.49 28.64
CA ALA A 162 7.21 -6.91 27.60
C ALA A 162 6.52 -6.87 26.22
N ILE A 163 6.67 -5.78 25.46
CA ILE A 163 6.13 -5.67 24.11
C ILE A 163 7.12 -6.26 23.12
N ARG A 164 6.68 -7.28 22.37
CA ARG A 164 7.45 -7.88 21.28
C ARG A 164 6.80 -7.56 19.94
N MET A 165 7.41 -6.68 19.16
CA MET A 165 7.04 -6.43 17.77
C MET A 165 7.52 -7.58 16.89
N ARG A 166 6.59 -8.27 16.17
CA ARG A 166 6.95 -9.32 15.20
C ARG A 166 6.86 -8.75 13.78
N PHE A 167 7.68 -9.29 12.88
CA PHE A 167 7.70 -8.99 11.43
C PHE A 167 8.20 -7.61 11.02
N ASN A 168 8.16 -6.60 11.88
CA ASN A 168 8.75 -5.28 11.67
C ASN A 168 9.13 -4.66 13.03
N PRO A 169 10.22 -5.13 13.67
CA PRO A 169 10.61 -4.67 15.01
C PRO A 169 10.86 -3.17 15.11
N ASN A 170 11.36 -2.58 14.03
CA ASN A 170 11.70 -1.15 13.97
C ASN A 170 10.53 -0.27 13.51
N LEU A 171 9.37 -0.85 13.19
CA LEU A 171 8.21 -0.15 12.63
C LEU A 171 8.54 0.67 11.37
N GLU A 172 9.46 0.15 10.53
CA GLU A 172 9.89 0.81 9.30
C GLU A 172 8.77 0.78 8.25
N GLN A 173 8.28 1.94 7.89
CA GLN A 173 7.23 2.10 6.88
C GLN A 173 7.72 1.73 5.47
N GLU A 174 9.00 1.90 5.21
CA GLU A 174 9.64 1.58 3.93
C GLU A 174 9.35 0.14 3.49
N ARG A 175 9.32 -0.79 4.45
CA ARG A 175 8.99 -2.20 4.22
C ARG A 175 7.59 -2.37 3.65
N PHE A 176 6.60 -1.65 4.20
CA PHE A 176 5.22 -1.74 3.74
C PHE A 176 4.99 -0.99 2.43
N GLY A 177 5.52 0.22 2.31
CA GLY A 177 5.34 1.08 1.14
C GLY A 177 5.82 0.42 -0.15
N ALA A 178 7.04 -0.12 -0.15
CA ALA A 178 7.63 -0.77 -1.32
C ALA A 178 6.83 -1.98 -1.81
N VAL A 179 6.50 -2.90 -0.90
CA VAL A 179 5.79 -4.13 -1.25
C VAL A 179 4.36 -3.83 -1.68
N MET A 180 3.67 -2.90 -1.00
CA MET A 180 2.32 -2.48 -1.39
C MET A 180 2.30 -1.78 -2.75
N ALA A 181 3.33 -1.00 -3.08
CA ALA A 181 3.47 -0.41 -4.41
C ALA A 181 3.60 -1.48 -5.49
N ILE A 182 4.40 -2.53 -5.28
CA ILE A 182 4.50 -3.65 -6.22
C ILE A 182 3.14 -4.33 -6.41
N ILE A 183 2.42 -4.65 -5.33
CA ILE A 183 1.10 -5.30 -5.38
C ILE A 183 0.10 -4.45 -6.18
N ASN A 184 0.06 -3.14 -5.89
CA ASN A 184 -0.82 -2.20 -6.57
C ASN A 184 -0.45 -2.04 -8.05
N ASN A 185 0.85 -1.96 -8.37
CA ASN A 185 1.35 -1.84 -9.74
C ASN A 185 1.11 -3.10 -10.56
N ILE A 186 1.22 -4.30 -9.98
CA ILE A 186 0.83 -5.56 -10.63
C ILE A 186 -0.63 -5.49 -11.07
N THR A 187 -1.53 -5.12 -10.16
CA THR A 187 -2.97 -5.02 -10.46
C THR A 187 -3.26 -3.96 -11.51
N MET A 188 -2.68 -2.76 -11.34
CA MET A 188 -2.86 -1.64 -12.26
C MET A 188 -2.39 -1.99 -13.67
N LEU A 189 -1.14 -2.46 -13.80
CA LEU A 189 -0.58 -2.74 -15.12
C LEU A 189 -1.24 -3.92 -15.81
N ALA A 190 -1.66 -4.95 -15.07
CA ALA A 190 -2.43 -6.05 -15.63
C ALA A 190 -3.71 -5.56 -16.33
N ILE A 191 -4.46 -4.68 -15.68
CA ILE A 191 -5.70 -4.11 -16.21
C ILE A 191 -5.39 -3.14 -17.36
N VAL A 192 -4.42 -2.23 -17.17
CA VAL A 192 -4.05 -1.22 -18.17
C VAL A 192 -3.54 -1.86 -19.45
N LEU A 193 -2.59 -2.78 -19.36
CA LEU A 193 -1.98 -3.39 -20.56
C LEU A 193 -2.98 -4.21 -21.36
N THR A 194 -3.82 -5.01 -20.69
CA THR A 194 -4.80 -5.85 -21.39
C THR A 194 -5.97 -5.04 -21.96
N GLY A 195 -6.47 -4.05 -21.22
CA GLY A 195 -7.53 -3.16 -21.68
C GLY A 195 -7.08 -2.30 -22.87
N SER A 196 -5.90 -1.69 -22.77
CA SER A 196 -5.34 -0.86 -23.85
C SER A 196 -4.99 -1.68 -25.10
N ALA A 197 -4.50 -2.90 -24.95
CA ALA A 197 -4.23 -3.78 -26.10
C ALA A 197 -5.50 -4.08 -26.90
N LEU A 198 -6.64 -4.25 -26.23
CA LEU A 198 -7.91 -4.49 -26.89
C LEU A 198 -8.45 -3.24 -27.60
N ILE A 199 -8.38 -2.07 -26.96
CA ILE A 199 -8.85 -0.82 -27.57
C ILE A 199 -7.99 -0.41 -28.75
N ARG A 200 -6.66 -0.56 -28.66
CA ARG A 200 -5.76 -0.30 -29.80
C ARG A 200 -6.13 -1.10 -31.04
N GLU A 201 -6.38 -2.40 -30.90
CA GLU A 201 -6.80 -3.24 -32.02
C GLU A 201 -8.10 -2.74 -32.64
N ARG A 202 -9.01 -2.20 -31.82
CA ARG A 202 -10.27 -1.64 -32.27
C ARG A 202 -10.08 -0.31 -33.00
N GLU A 203 -9.31 0.62 -32.43
CA GLU A 203 -9.08 1.94 -33.02
C GLU A 203 -8.27 1.89 -34.32
N HIS A 204 -7.38 0.88 -34.48
CA HIS A 204 -6.60 0.68 -35.70
C HIS A 204 -7.31 -0.21 -36.75
N GLY A 205 -8.54 -0.65 -36.48
CA GLY A 205 -9.29 -1.53 -37.40
C GLY A 205 -8.72 -2.93 -37.54
N THR A 206 -7.72 -3.29 -36.73
CA THR A 206 -7.07 -4.61 -36.82
C THR A 206 -7.92 -5.74 -36.26
N ILE A 207 -8.98 -5.43 -35.52
CA ILE A 207 -9.99 -6.41 -35.08
C ILE A 207 -10.65 -7.10 -36.28
N GLU A 208 -10.93 -6.38 -37.39
CA GLU A 208 -11.53 -6.94 -38.59
C GLU A 208 -10.61 -7.99 -39.22
N HIS A 209 -9.30 -7.78 -39.20
CA HIS A 209 -8.34 -8.77 -39.65
C HIS A 209 -8.30 -10.04 -38.80
N LEU A 210 -8.53 -9.88 -37.46
CA LEU A 210 -8.65 -11.04 -36.56
C LEU A 210 -9.92 -11.86 -36.81
N LEU A 211 -11.01 -11.22 -37.29
CA LEU A 211 -12.26 -11.89 -37.62
C LEU A 211 -12.16 -12.76 -38.89
N VAL A 212 -11.30 -12.40 -39.82
CA VAL A 212 -11.05 -13.20 -41.05
C VAL A 212 -10.12 -14.39 -40.78
N MET A 213 -9.34 -14.34 -39.70
CA MET A 213 -8.47 -15.48 -39.33
C MET A 213 -9.27 -16.59 -38.62
N PRO A 214 -8.89 -17.86 -38.79
CA PRO A 214 -9.55 -19.00 -38.13
C PRO A 214 -9.13 -19.07 -36.65
N VAL A 215 -9.44 -18.03 -35.88
CA VAL A 215 -9.15 -17.94 -34.45
C VAL A 215 -10.45 -17.70 -33.66
N THR A 216 -10.52 -18.28 -32.47
CA THR A 216 -11.67 -18.14 -31.58
C THR A 216 -11.49 -16.98 -30.62
N PRO A 217 -12.58 -16.35 -30.11
CA PRO A 217 -12.50 -15.34 -29.06
C PRO A 217 -11.74 -15.80 -27.80
N PHE A 218 -11.83 -17.08 -27.48
CA PHE A 218 -11.07 -17.70 -26.39
C PHE A 218 -9.56 -17.65 -26.65
N GLU A 219 -9.12 -17.99 -27.86
CA GLU A 219 -7.70 -17.98 -28.26
C GLU A 219 -7.13 -16.54 -28.19
N ILE A 220 -7.90 -15.55 -28.65
CA ILE A 220 -7.51 -14.14 -28.60
C ILE A 220 -7.36 -13.67 -27.15
N MET A 221 -8.33 -13.97 -26.29
CA MET A 221 -8.26 -13.61 -24.88
C MET A 221 -7.09 -14.28 -24.17
N MET A 222 -6.92 -15.58 -24.34
CA MET A 222 -5.81 -16.32 -23.73
C MET A 222 -4.45 -15.81 -24.20
N ALA A 223 -4.32 -15.42 -25.47
CA ALA A 223 -3.10 -14.80 -25.98
C ALA A 223 -2.77 -13.50 -25.25
N LYS A 224 -3.74 -12.62 -25.04
CA LYS A 224 -3.55 -11.35 -24.29
C LYS A 224 -3.24 -11.58 -22.81
N ILE A 225 -3.93 -12.52 -22.17
CA ILE A 225 -3.74 -12.84 -20.75
C ILE A 225 -2.32 -13.33 -20.49
N TRP A 226 -1.85 -14.34 -21.24
CA TRP A 226 -0.53 -14.89 -20.98
C TRP A 226 0.59 -13.92 -21.37
N SER A 227 0.46 -13.19 -22.49
CA SER A 227 1.51 -12.30 -22.95
C SER A 227 1.67 -11.08 -22.05
N MET A 228 0.58 -10.36 -21.73
CA MET A 228 0.61 -9.21 -20.84
C MET A 228 0.88 -9.63 -19.38
N GLY A 229 0.31 -10.77 -18.95
CA GLY A 229 0.60 -11.35 -17.65
C GLY A 229 2.07 -11.71 -17.48
N LEU A 230 2.70 -12.32 -18.49
CA LEU A 230 4.14 -12.65 -18.46
C LEU A 230 5.01 -11.40 -18.29
N VAL A 231 4.70 -10.31 -19.01
CA VAL A 231 5.45 -9.05 -18.87
C VAL A 231 5.37 -8.53 -17.44
N VAL A 232 4.15 -8.43 -16.89
CA VAL A 232 3.96 -7.92 -15.51
C VAL A 232 4.62 -8.86 -14.50
N LEU A 233 4.52 -10.18 -14.69
CA LEU A 233 5.16 -11.18 -13.84
C LEU A 233 6.67 -10.99 -13.78
N VAL A 234 7.33 -10.92 -14.95
CA VAL A 234 8.79 -10.78 -15.03
C VAL A 234 9.26 -9.44 -14.45
N VAL A 235 8.57 -8.34 -14.78
CA VAL A 235 8.99 -7.02 -14.30
C VAL A 235 8.72 -6.84 -12.82
N SER A 236 7.64 -7.44 -12.28
CA SER A 236 7.38 -7.41 -10.84
C SER A 236 8.41 -8.22 -10.04
N ASP A 237 8.85 -9.37 -10.57
CA ASP A 237 9.92 -10.17 -9.95
C ASP A 237 11.25 -9.40 -9.95
N LEU A 238 11.62 -8.85 -11.11
CA LEU A 238 12.80 -7.99 -11.22
C LEU A 238 12.74 -6.80 -10.24
N SER A 239 11.59 -6.14 -10.12
CA SER A 239 11.42 -5.03 -9.16
C SER A 239 11.53 -5.51 -7.71
N LEU A 240 10.95 -6.67 -7.37
CA LEU A 240 11.05 -7.24 -6.03
C LEU A 240 12.52 -7.52 -5.66
N VAL A 241 13.28 -8.13 -6.58
CA VAL A 241 14.68 -8.48 -6.32
C VAL A 241 15.59 -7.25 -6.37
N LEU A 242 15.49 -6.41 -7.41
CA LEU A 242 16.43 -5.30 -7.60
C LEU A 242 16.09 -4.09 -6.75
N MET A 243 14.80 -3.68 -6.70
CA MET A 243 14.40 -2.48 -5.96
C MET A 243 14.17 -2.77 -4.49
N VAL A 244 13.37 -3.79 -4.15
CA VAL A 244 12.97 -4.03 -2.75
C VAL A 244 14.09 -4.69 -1.97
N GLN A 245 14.64 -5.81 -2.45
CA GLN A 245 15.73 -6.49 -1.73
C GLN A 245 17.09 -5.82 -1.95
N GLY A 246 17.40 -5.41 -3.20
CA GLY A 246 18.73 -4.88 -3.55
C GLY A 246 18.93 -3.44 -3.10
N MET A 247 18.07 -2.52 -3.53
CA MET A 247 18.21 -1.08 -3.29
C MET A 247 17.67 -0.63 -1.93
N LEU A 248 16.44 -1.06 -1.58
CA LEU A 248 15.78 -0.68 -0.32
C LEU A 248 16.15 -1.62 0.84
N GLN A 249 16.85 -2.72 0.58
CA GLN A 249 17.31 -3.71 1.57
C GLN A 249 16.17 -4.23 2.48
N VAL A 250 14.94 -4.28 1.97
CA VAL A 250 13.78 -4.79 2.69
C VAL A 250 13.86 -6.31 2.76
N PRO A 251 13.95 -6.91 3.95
CA PRO A 251 13.98 -8.36 4.10
C PRO A 251 12.63 -8.96 3.69
N ILE A 252 12.69 -10.02 2.89
CA ILE A 252 11.55 -10.84 2.50
C ILE A 252 11.64 -12.16 3.24
N GLU A 253 10.65 -12.47 4.08
CA GLU A 253 10.68 -13.63 4.97
C GLU A 253 10.24 -14.92 4.25
N GLY A 254 9.46 -14.81 3.17
CA GLY A 254 8.84 -15.94 2.50
C GLY A 254 9.47 -16.33 1.16
N SER A 255 8.90 -17.37 0.54
CA SER A 255 9.35 -17.88 -0.76
C SER A 255 8.89 -16.97 -1.90
N ILE A 256 9.85 -16.41 -2.64
CA ILE A 256 9.59 -15.61 -3.85
C ILE A 256 8.85 -16.47 -4.90
N LEU A 257 9.22 -17.74 -5.05
CA LEU A 257 8.52 -18.64 -6.00
C LEU A 257 7.05 -18.79 -5.65
N LEU A 258 6.72 -18.96 -4.35
CA LEU A 258 5.33 -19.05 -3.92
C LEU A 258 4.56 -17.75 -4.17
N PHE A 259 5.20 -16.61 -3.93
CA PHE A 259 4.64 -15.31 -4.26
C PHE A 259 4.38 -15.18 -5.77
N MET A 260 5.32 -15.56 -6.63
CA MET A 260 5.18 -15.51 -8.08
C MET A 260 4.04 -16.37 -8.62
N LEU A 261 3.79 -17.54 -8.00
CA LEU A 261 2.61 -18.35 -8.30
C LEU A 261 1.31 -17.60 -7.94
N GLY A 262 1.29 -16.91 -6.81
CA GLY A 262 0.19 -16.05 -6.41
C GLY A 262 -0.03 -14.87 -7.36
N VAL A 263 1.07 -14.23 -7.80
CA VAL A 263 1.04 -13.18 -8.84
C VAL A 263 0.44 -13.72 -10.13
N ALA A 264 0.85 -14.90 -10.61
CA ALA A 264 0.33 -15.50 -11.84
C ALA A 264 -1.20 -15.71 -11.78
N LEU A 265 -1.72 -16.19 -10.64
CA LEU A 265 -3.17 -16.35 -10.46
C LEU A 265 -3.90 -14.99 -10.36
N SER A 266 -3.32 -14.05 -9.66
CA SER A 266 -3.85 -12.68 -9.59
C SER A 266 -3.88 -12.03 -10.97
N LEU A 267 -2.83 -12.21 -11.77
CA LEU A 267 -2.75 -11.72 -13.14
C LEU A 267 -3.83 -12.33 -14.02
N PHE A 268 -4.12 -13.63 -13.90
CA PHE A 268 -5.22 -14.25 -14.63
C PHE A 268 -6.57 -13.56 -14.33
N ALA A 269 -6.84 -13.24 -13.08
CA ALA A 269 -8.08 -12.55 -12.68
C ALA A 269 -8.10 -11.09 -13.15
N THR A 270 -7.03 -10.35 -12.89
CA THR A 270 -6.96 -8.89 -13.16
C THR A 270 -6.86 -8.58 -14.65
N THR A 271 -6.15 -9.39 -15.45
CA THR A 271 -6.14 -9.26 -16.92
C THR A 271 -7.52 -9.54 -17.52
N SER A 272 -8.28 -10.47 -16.94
CA SER A 272 -9.67 -10.72 -17.35
C SER A 272 -10.56 -9.50 -17.09
N ILE A 273 -10.38 -8.81 -15.95
CA ILE A 273 -11.05 -7.54 -15.68
C ILE A 273 -10.66 -6.49 -16.73
N GLY A 274 -9.36 -6.38 -17.05
CA GLY A 274 -8.87 -5.46 -18.08
C GLY A 274 -9.51 -5.68 -19.45
N ILE A 275 -9.63 -6.94 -19.89
CA ILE A 275 -10.32 -7.30 -21.14
C ILE A 275 -11.81 -6.93 -21.04
N PHE A 276 -12.48 -7.26 -19.93
CA PHE A 276 -13.86 -6.88 -19.72
C PHE A 276 -14.08 -5.37 -19.86
N MET A 277 -13.24 -4.56 -19.21
CA MET A 277 -13.28 -3.09 -19.33
C MET A 277 -13.02 -2.62 -20.77
N GLY A 278 -12.08 -3.22 -21.48
CA GLY A 278 -11.82 -2.96 -22.89
C GLY A 278 -13.00 -3.29 -23.81
N THR A 279 -13.88 -4.24 -23.43
CA THR A 279 -15.12 -4.50 -24.16
C THR A 279 -16.21 -3.47 -23.89
N LEU A 280 -16.18 -2.80 -22.74
CA LEU A 280 -17.14 -1.74 -22.39
C LEU A 280 -16.75 -0.40 -23.02
N ALA A 281 -15.48 -0.06 -22.99
CA ALA A 281 -14.95 1.17 -23.56
C ALA A 281 -15.00 1.15 -25.10
N ARG A 282 -15.26 2.31 -25.68
CA ARG A 282 -15.27 2.50 -27.15
C ARG A 282 -14.02 3.23 -27.65
N SER A 283 -13.30 3.92 -26.77
CA SER A 283 -12.10 4.70 -27.08
C SER A 283 -11.11 4.66 -25.92
N MET A 284 -9.84 5.02 -26.17
CA MET A 284 -8.82 5.12 -25.13
C MET A 284 -9.18 6.07 -23.98
N PRO A 285 -9.70 7.29 -24.21
CA PRO A 285 -10.15 8.18 -23.12
C PRO A 285 -11.24 7.55 -22.25
N GLN A 286 -12.22 6.86 -22.86
CA GLN A 286 -13.28 6.19 -22.11
C GLN A 286 -12.73 5.02 -21.28
N LEU A 287 -11.77 4.27 -21.82
CA LEU A 287 -11.08 3.22 -21.07
C LEU A 287 -10.35 3.82 -19.86
N GLY A 288 -9.64 4.93 -20.06
CA GLY A 288 -8.94 5.64 -18.97
C GLY A 288 -9.88 6.05 -17.82
N LEU A 289 -11.06 6.59 -18.14
CA LEU A 289 -12.07 6.94 -17.14
C LEU A 289 -12.58 5.71 -16.38
N LEU A 290 -12.87 4.61 -17.10
CA LEU A 290 -13.29 3.35 -16.48
C LEU A 290 -12.19 2.77 -15.59
N MET A 291 -10.94 2.86 -16.01
CA MET A 291 -9.79 2.41 -15.21
C MET A 291 -9.70 3.19 -13.90
N ILE A 292 -9.77 4.52 -13.95
CA ILE A 292 -9.75 5.35 -12.73
C ILE A 292 -10.90 4.95 -11.79
N LEU A 293 -12.12 4.84 -12.33
CA LEU A 293 -13.31 4.50 -11.55
C LEU A 293 -13.20 3.12 -10.87
N VAL A 294 -12.54 2.15 -11.49
CA VAL A 294 -12.40 0.79 -10.96
C VAL A 294 -11.11 0.63 -10.14
N LEU A 295 -9.97 1.14 -10.63
CA LEU A 295 -8.67 0.91 -9.98
C LEU A 295 -8.54 1.66 -8.65
N LEU A 296 -9.03 2.92 -8.56
CA LEU A 296 -8.92 3.67 -7.30
C LEU A 296 -9.63 2.97 -6.12
N PRO A 297 -10.92 2.56 -6.24
CA PRO A 297 -11.54 1.79 -5.17
C PRO A 297 -10.85 0.46 -4.91
N LEU A 298 -10.43 -0.27 -5.95
CA LEU A 298 -9.73 -1.55 -5.79
C LEU A 298 -8.43 -1.41 -5.02
N GLN A 299 -7.65 -0.35 -5.22
CA GLN A 299 -6.39 -0.11 -4.51
C GLN A 299 -6.61 0.37 -3.08
N MET A 300 -7.54 1.33 -2.88
CA MET A 300 -7.80 1.91 -1.55
C MET A 300 -8.46 0.91 -0.59
N LEU A 301 -9.38 0.08 -1.11
CA LEU A 301 -10.22 -0.82 -0.31
C LEU A 301 -9.73 -2.27 -0.32
N SER A 302 -8.56 -2.56 -0.89
CA SER A 302 -7.99 -3.92 -0.98
C SER A 302 -7.56 -4.51 0.36
N GLY A 303 -7.47 -3.71 1.42
CA GLY A 303 -6.91 -4.11 2.71
C GLY A 303 -5.42 -3.82 2.88
N GLY A 304 -4.78 -3.21 1.87
CA GLY A 304 -3.38 -2.87 1.91
C GLY A 304 -3.09 -1.53 2.58
N SER A 305 -3.82 -0.49 2.18
CA SER A 305 -3.67 0.86 2.75
C SER A 305 -4.57 1.09 3.95
N THR A 306 -5.81 0.58 3.89
CA THR A 306 -6.79 0.67 4.98
C THR A 306 -7.07 -0.73 5.50
N PRO A 307 -6.91 -1.01 6.81
CA PRO A 307 -7.27 -2.30 7.39
C PRO A 307 -8.72 -2.65 7.07
N ARG A 308 -8.96 -3.88 6.64
CA ARG A 308 -10.29 -4.33 6.21
C ARG A 308 -11.33 -4.21 7.32
N GLU A 309 -10.93 -4.53 8.55
CA GLU A 309 -11.76 -4.52 9.75
C GLU A 309 -12.30 -3.12 10.09
N SER A 310 -11.64 -2.07 9.62
CA SER A 310 -12.06 -0.67 9.81
C SER A 310 -13.09 -0.18 8.77
N MET A 311 -13.36 -0.99 7.73
CA MET A 311 -14.31 -0.62 6.68
C MET A 311 -15.76 -0.97 7.08
N PRO A 312 -16.76 -0.25 6.53
CA PRO A 312 -18.16 -0.66 6.67
C PRO A 312 -18.40 -2.07 6.13
N GLN A 313 -19.29 -2.84 6.77
CA GLN A 313 -19.55 -4.26 6.44
C GLN A 313 -19.87 -4.47 4.95
N LEU A 314 -20.74 -3.61 4.38
CA LEU A 314 -21.09 -3.67 2.95
C LEU A 314 -19.85 -3.59 2.04
N VAL A 315 -18.89 -2.73 2.38
CA VAL A 315 -17.66 -2.58 1.60
C VAL A 315 -16.79 -3.82 1.74
N GLN A 316 -16.68 -4.38 2.95
CA GLN A 316 -15.95 -5.63 3.19
C GLN A 316 -16.50 -6.76 2.34
N ASP A 317 -17.83 -6.92 2.28
CA ASP A 317 -18.50 -7.99 1.53
C ASP A 317 -18.31 -7.84 0.02
N ILE A 318 -18.42 -6.60 -0.51
CA ILE A 318 -18.13 -6.32 -1.93
C ILE A 318 -16.67 -6.64 -2.25
N MET A 319 -15.73 -6.20 -1.43
CA MET A 319 -14.30 -6.40 -1.67
C MET A 319 -13.87 -7.86 -1.57
N LEU A 320 -14.61 -8.71 -0.86
CA LEU A 320 -14.40 -10.17 -0.89
C LEU A 320 -14.64 -10.81 -2.26
N THR A 321 -15.42 -10.18 -3.12
CA THR A 321 -15.63 -10.67 -4.50
C THR A 321 -14.53 -10.21 -5.45
N MET A 322 -13.62 -9.35 -5.01
CA MET A 322 -12.55 -8.79 -5.82
C MET A 322 -11.22 -9.52 -5.63
N PRO A 323 -10.46 -9.77 -6.71
CA PRO A 323 -9.20 -10.50 -6.62
C PRO A 323 -8.12 -9.73 -5.82
N THR A 324 -8.17 -8.41 -5.81
CA THR A 324 -7.20 -7.55 -5.14
C THR A 324 -7.10 -7.80 -3.64
N THR A 325 -8.23 -7.98 -2.96
CA THR A 325 -8.28 -8.25 -1.52
C THR A 325 -7.56 -9.56 -1.15
N HIS A 326 -7.82 -10.61 -1.93
CA HIS A 326 -7.18 -11.91 -1.71
C HIS A 326 -5.70 -11.90 -2.09
N PHE A 327 -5.35 -11.16 -3.14
CA PHE A 327 -3.96 -11.00 -3.55
C PHE A 327 -3.14 -10.21 -2.54
N VAL A 328 -3.67 -9.11 -2.00
CA VAL A 328 -3.02 -8.35 -0.92
C VAL A 328 -2.79 -9.21 0.31
N SER A 329 -3.83 -9.94 0.76
CA SER A 329 -3.74 -10.84 1.93
C SER A 329 -2.69 -11.93 1.71
N LEU A 330 -2.66 -12.55 0.54
CA LEU A 330 -1.70 -13.57 0.13
C LEU A 330 -0.26 -13.02 0.11
N ALA A 331 -0.07 -11.87 -0.55
CA ALA A 331 1.23 -11.24 -0.69
C ALA A 331 1.81 -10.84 0.67
N GLN A 332 1.00 -10.23 1.54
CA GLN A 332 1.41 -9.87 2.90
C GLN A 332 1.73 -11.11 3.75
N ALA A 333 0.95 -12.20 3.61
CA ALA A 333 1.21 -13.44 4.33
C ALA A 333 2.57 -14.05 3.93
N ILE A 334 2.87 -14.08 2.63
CA ILE A 334 4.12 -14.66 2.13
C ILE A 334 5.30 -13.71 2.40
N LEU A 335 5.24 -12.47 1.92
CA LEU A 335 6.41 -11.58 1.90
C LEU A 335 6.78 -11.05 3.29
N TYR A 336 5.80 -10.76 4.16
CA TYR A 336 6.09 -10.23 5.50
C TYR A 336 6.12 -11.30 6.59
N ARG A 337 5.20 -12.28 6.53
CA ARG A 337 5.04 -13.28 7.60
C ARG A 337 5.71 -14.62 7.31
N GLY A 338 6.29 -14.78 6.10
CA GLY A 338 6.94 -16.03 5.72
C GLY A 338 5.99 -17.23 5.62
N ALA A 339 4.69 -16.98 5.32
CA ALA A 339 3.69 -18.03 5.30
C ALA A 339 3.99 -19.08 4.22
N SER A 340 3.88 -20.34 4.59
CA SER A 340 4.01 -21.49 3.68
C SER A 340 2.72 -21.74 2.90
N PHE A 341 2.78 -22.57 1.87
CA PHE A 341 1.62 -22.93 1.04
C PHE A 341 0.45 -23.49 1.88
N SER A 342 0.73 -24.23 2.96
CA SER A 342 -0.30 -24.78 3.84
C SER A 342 -1.19 -23.73 4.52
N ILE A 343 -0.71 -22.48 4.62
CA ILE A 343 -1.46 -21.37 5.21
C ILE A 343 -2.22 -20.57 4.12
N VAL A 344 -1.60 -20.39 2.95
CA VAL A 344 -2.11 -19.49 1.90
C VAL A 344 -2.91 -20.18 0.79
N TRP A 345 -3.05 -21.52 0.83
CA TRP A 345 -3.80 -22.25 -0.21
C TRP A 345 -5.26 -21.79 -0.39
N PRO A 346 -6.00 -21.34 0.67
CA PRO A 346 -7.36 -20.84 0.46
C PRO A 346 -7.40 -19.62 -0.44
N GLN A 347 -6.43 -18.69 -0.29
CA GLN A 347 -6.32 -17.51 -1.15
C GLN A 347 -6.01 -17.88 -2.60
N PHE A 348 -5.19 -18.92 -2.82
CA PHE A 348 -4.93 -19.44 -4.17
C PHE A 348 -6.20 -19.97 -4.83
N LEU A 349 -7.01 -20.77 -4.11
CA LEU A 349 -8.28 -21.27 -4.62
C LEU A 349 -9.27 -20.14 -4.89
N THR A 350 -9.35 -19.18 -3.99
CA THR A 350 -10.26 -18.04 -4.15
C THR A 350 -9.86 -17.18 -5.36
N LEU A 351 -8.57 -16.88 -5.55
CA LEU A 351 -8.07 -16.17 -6.73
C LEU A 351 -8.38 -16.92 -8.02
N LEU A 352 -8.21 -18.24 -8.03
CA LEU A 352 -8.54 -19.07 -9.19
C LEU A 352 -10.04 -19.03 -9.50
N ALA A 353 -10.89 -19.16 -8.47
CA ALA A 353 -12.34 -19.15 -8.64
C ALA A 353 -12.84 -17.78 -9.14
N ILE A 354 -12.39 -16.69 -8.51
CA ILE A 354 -12.72 -15.31 -8.93
C ILE A 354 -12.21 -15.07 -10.36
N GLY A 355 -10.97 -15.47 -10.64
CA GLY A 355 -10.39 -15.35 -11.99
C GLY A 355 -11.20 -16.10 -13.04
N ALA A 356 -11.65 -17.33 -12.77
CA ALA A 356 -12.50 -18.09 -13.67
C ALA A 356 -13.87 -17.42 -13.93
N VAL A 357 -14.46 -16.81 -12.88
CA VAL A 357 -15.71 -16.05 -13.01
C VAL A 357 -15.50 -14.82 -13.91
N PHE A 358 -14.51 -13.98 -13.60
CA PHE A 358 -14.23 -12.78 -14.41
C PHE A 358 -13.82 -13.15 -15.84
N PHE A 359 -13.04 -14.19 -16.02
CA PHE A 359 -12.68 -14.70 -17.34
C PHE A 359 -13.91 -15.10 -18.15
N THR A 360 -14.84 -15.83 -17.53
CA THR A 360 -16.07 -16.28 -18.20
C THR A 360 -16.96 -15.08 -18.57
N ILE A 361 -17.14 -14.13 -17.66
CA ILE A 361 -17.90 -12.91 -17.93
C ILE A 361 -17.26 -12.10 -19.07
N ALA A 362 -15.95 -11.92 -19.03
CA ALA A 362 -15.20 -11.22 -20.07
C ALA A 362 -15.33 -11.94 -21.42
N LEU A 363 -15.22 -13.28 -21.46
CA LEU A 363 -15.34 -14.08 -22.67
C LEU A 363 -16.74 -13.98 -23.29
N LEU A 364 -17.79 -14.09 -22.49
CA LEU A 364 -19.18 -13.95 -22.96
C LEU A 364 -19.41 -12.55 -23.54
N ARG A 365 -18.94 -11.53 -22.87
CA ARG A 365 -19.03 -10.15 -23.33
C ARG A 365 -18.23 -9.92 -24.62
N PHE A 366 -17.01 -10.41 -24.66
CA PHE A 366 -16.12 -10.30 -25.81
C PHE A 366 -16.72 -10.98 -27.05
N ARG A 367 -17.31 -12.19 -26.90
CA ARG A 367 -18.03 -12.88 -27.98
C ARG A 367 -19.20 -12.03 -28.51
N LYS A 368 -19.98 -11.41 -27.61
CA LYS A 368 -21.09 -10.54 -28.02
C LYS A 368 -20.60 -9.31 -28.77
N THR A 369 -19.52 -8.70 -28.31
CA THR A 369 -18.94 -7.50 -28.94
C THR A 369 -18.40 -7.82 -30.34
N ILE A 370 -17.71 -8.94 -30.51
CA ILE A 370 -17.23 -9.38 -31.82
C ILE A 370 -18.39 -9.69 -32.76
N GLY A 371 -19.43 -10.39 -32.29
CA GLY A 371 -20.60 -10.71 -33.11
C GLY A 371 -21.45 -9.52 -33.56
N GLN A 372 -21.27 -8.35 -32.93
CA GLN A 372 -21.90 -7.09 -33.33
C GLN A 372 -21.08 -6.28 -34.33
N MET A 373 -19.81 -6.66 -34.57
CA MET A 373 -18.90 -6.04 -35.52
C MET A 373 -18.78 -6.84 -36.82
N ALA A 374 -19.14 -8.14 -36.81
CA ALA A 374 -19.26 -9.02 -37.97
C ALA A 374 -20.65 -8.88 -38.63
#